data_c384ae23d15b5e38a9a71ccf39949bdb
#
_entry.id   c384ae23d15b5e38a9a71ccf39949bdb
#
_cell.length_a   1.000
_cell.length_b   1.000
_cell.length_c   1.000
_cell.angle_alpha   90.00
_cell.angle_beta   90.00
_cell.angle_gamma   90.00
#
_symmetry.space_group_name_H-M   'P 1'
#
loop_
_entity.id
_entity.type
_entity.pdbx_description
1 polymer ?
#
loop_
_entity_poly.entity_id
_entity_poly.type
_entity_poly.pdbx_seq_one_letter_code
_entity_poly.pdbx_strand_id
1 'polypeptide(L)'
;MRNFNISPLDKQFAPEIQEKINNLNKPKGALGMLEDIALQVGLIQHSLKPCLFKPHHILFGADHGIEKEGVSVSPREVTWQQMRNFTVGGGGVNMFCRQHKVHLYIVDVGVDYDFPEEFIDDQLHTNQYVQYPLIDRKIDYGTRNFLYDYAMTEQQFDKAIEVGVEMIDKCKNKGCNVVSLGEMGIANTSPSSVWMFFFQNIPLDKCVGAGAGLDNKGIEHKFQILKMAVETFFQHVGIDTSTPFSADLLWEFSNQKAQRPYFPEYAREIIRWFGGFEMVAAIGAMMRAAELGMLIIIDGFIMTACALAAYQLDYHVVDYMIFGHQGDETGHAMMLKALGVKPVLNLGLRLGEGTGALCALPVIQSAVNMINEMDNFNHAGITKYF
;
A
#
# COMPACT_ATOMS: atom_id res chain seq x y z
N MET A 1 14.37 -12.91 -6.80
CA MET A 1 13.77 -11.54 -6.68
C MET A 1 14.68 -10.52 -7.35
N ARG A 2 14.11 -9.57 -8.09
CA ARG A 2 14.80 -8.40 -8.62
C ARG A 2 15.48 -7.61 -7.50
N ASN A 3 16.68 -7.10 -7.75
CA ASN A 3 17.31 -6.13 -6.86
C ASN A 3 16.85 -4.73 -7.24
N PHE A 4 16.34 -3.98 -6.27
CA PHE A 4 15.97 -2.59 -6.43
C PHE A 4 17.11 -1.70 -5.92
N ASN A 5 17.27 -0.53 -6.53
CA ASN A 5 18.25 0.47 -6.12
C ASN A 5 17.52 1.76 -5.70
N ILE A 6 16.95 1.74 -4.49
CA ILE A 6 16.21 2.88 -3.95
C ILE A 6 17.20 3.83 -3.29
N SER A 7 17.32 5.04 -3.84
CA SER A 7 18.19 6.06 -3.27
C SER A 7 17.55 6.69 -2.03
N PRO A 8 18.29 6.96 -0.95
CA PRO A 8 17.79 7.81 0.13
C PRO A 8 17.51 9.22 -0.41
N LEU A 9 16.50 9.89 0.17
CA LEU A 9 16.23 11.28 -0.18
C LEU A 9 17.41 12.19 0.23
N ASP A 10 17.75 13.15 -0.63
CA ASP A 10 18.79 14.15 -0.34
C ASP A 10 18.30 15.15 0.72
N LYS A 11 18.54 14.80 1.99
CA LYS A 11 18.16 15.66 3.13
C LYS A 11 18.93 16.98 3.18
N GLN A 12 20.04 17.13 2.44
CA GLN A 12 20.77 18.41 2.37
C GLN A 12 19.96 19.46 1.60
N PHE A 13 19.03 19.06 0.77
CA PHE A 13 18.12 19.96 0.05
C PHE A 13 16.92 20.44 0.89
N ALA A 14 16.64 19.79 2.04
CA ALA A 14 15.52 20.14 2.91
C ALA A 14 15.53 21.61 3.39
N PRO A 15 16.68 22.23 3.81
CA PRO A 15 16.70 23.61 4.24
C PRO A 15 16.22 24.61 3.17
N GLU A 16 16.55 24.39 1.90
CA GLU A 16 16.14 25.29 0.80
C GLU A 16 14.62 25.24 0.58
N ILE A 17 14.04 24.03 0.59
CA ILE A 17 12.58 23.84 0.46
C ILE A 17 11.89 24.47 1.68
N GLN A 18 12.41 24.22 2.88
CA GLN A 18 11.84 24.73 4.12
C GLN A 18 11.91 26.27 4.16
N GLU A 19 13.00 26.87 3.69
CA GLU A 19 13.11 28.32 3.58
C GLU A 19 12.05 28.89 2.63
N LYS A 20 11.85 28.27 1.47
CA LYS A 20 10.78 28.65 0.55
C LYS A 20 9.41 28.61 1.23
N ILE A 21 9.07 27.49 1.92
CA ILE A 21 7.81 27.33 2.63
C ILE A 21 7.64 28.38 3.73
N ASN A 22 8.70 28.68 4.48
CA ASN A 22 8.67 29.66 5.57
C ASN A 22 8.57 31.12 5.06
N ASN A 23 8.95 31.39 3.81
CA ASN A 23 8.86 32.69 3.20
C ASN A 23 7.53 32.98 2.50
N LEU A 24 6.64 31.98 2.37
CA LEU A 24 5.27 32.20 1.90
C LEU A 24 4.53 33.16 2.84
N ASN A 25 3.64 33.99 2.28
CA ASN A 25 2.88 34.98 3.01
C ASN A 25 1.87 34.38 4.01
N LYS A 26 2.40 33.81 5.08
CA LYS A 26 1.66 33.15 6.17
C LYS A 26 2.52 33.08 7.44
N PRO A 27 1.95 32.98 8.64
CA PRO A 27 2.72 32.64 9.83
C PRO A 27 3.47 31.31 9.65
N LYS A 28 4.66 31.20 10.23
CA LYS A 28 5.46 29.98 10.17
C LYS A 28 4.69 28.79 10.78
N GLY A 29 4.59 27.69 10.05
CA GLY A 29 3.89 26.47 10.51
C GLY A 29 2.36 26.56 10.45
N ALA A 30 1.77 27.66 9.95
CA ALA A 30 0.32 27.90 10.01
C ALA A 30 -0.52 26.93 9.15
N LEU A 31 0.08 26.30 8.16
CA LEU A 31 -0.58 25.32 7.29
C LEU A 31 -0.27 23.86 7.67
N GLY A 32 0.46 23.66 8.80
CA GLY A 32 0.62 22.35 9.43
C GLY A 32 1.09 21.28 8.47
N MET A 33 0.35 20.18 8.37
CA MET A 33 0.70 19.02 7.54
C MET A 33 0.88 19.33 6.05
N LEU A 34 0.24 20.37 5.51
CA LEU A 34 0.48 20.76 4.11
C LEU A 34 1.92 21.20 3.88
N GLU A 35 2.56 21.80 4.90
CA GLU A 35 3.97 22.19 4.83
C GLU A 35 4.89 20.96 4.84
N ASP A 36 4.57 19.96 5.69
CA ASP A 36 5.31 18.69 5.75
C ASP A 36 5.19 17.92 4.42
N ILE A 37 3.98 17.86 3.85
CA ILE A 37 3.71 17.22 2.55
C ILE A 37 4.49 17.94 1.43
N ALA A 38 4.45 19.26 1.39
CA ALA A 38 5.16 20.05 0.37
C ALA A 38 6.69 19.84 0.46
N LEU A 39 7.23 19.78 1.69
CA LEU A 39 8.63 19.46 1.93
C LEU A 39 8.97 18.06 1.41
N GLN A 40 8.18 17.04 1.76
CA GLN A 40 8.41 15.66 1.34
C GLN A 40 8.35 15.51 -0.19
N VAL A 41 7.33 16.06 -0.85
CA VAL A 41 7.22 16.01 -2.32
C VAL A 41 8.37 16.75 -2.98
N GLY A 42 8.78 17.90 -2.42
CA GLY A 42 9.95 18.64 -2.87
C GLY A 42 11.25 17.84 -2.78
N LEU A 43 11.44 17.07 -1.69
CA LEU A 43 12.58 16.17 -1.52
C LEU A 43 12.55 15.00 -2.50
N ILE A 44 11.39 14.31 -2.65
CA ILE A 44 11.23 13.21 -3.59
C ILE A 44 11.59 13.64 -5.02
N GLN A 45 11.17 14.83 -5.43
CA GLN A 45 11.40 15.35 -6.78
C GLN A 45 12.68 16.17 -6.91
N HIS A 46 13.42 16.35 -5.82
CA HIS A 46 14.58 17.25 -5.72
C HIS A 46 14.29 18.61 -6.38
N SER A 47 13.20 19.27 -5.97
CA SER A 47 12.67 20.44 -6.64
C SER A 47 12.05 21.46 -5.68
N LEU A 48 12.36 22.73 -5.90
CA LEU A 48 11.65 23.86 -5.27
C LEU A 48 10.28 24.14 -5.91
N LYS A 49 9.97 23.49 -7.04
CA LYS A 49 8.68 23.58 -7.75
C LYS A 49 8.11 22.18 -7.99
N PRO A 50 7.79 21.43 -6.91
CA PRO A 50 7.24 20.10 -7.08
C PRO A 50 5.89 20.13 -7.82
N CYS A 51 5.55 19.03 -8.48
CA CYS A 51 4.27 18.90 -9.20
C CYS A 51 3.70 17.49 -9.07
N LEU A 52 2.38 17.37 -9.17
CA LEU A 52 1.71 16.09 -9.36
C LEU A 52 1.24 16.02 -10.80
N PHE A 53 1.86 15.13 -11.56
CA PHE A 53 1.61 15.05 -13.01
C PHE A 53 1.06 13.68 -13.39
N LYS A 54 -0.08 13.69 -14.08
CA LYS A 54 -0.78 12.49 -14.57
C LYS A 54 -0.92 11.42 -13.47
N PRO A 55 -1.64 11.68 -12.38
CA PRO A 55 -1.82 10.71 -11.31
C PRO A 55 -2.45 9.42 -11.84
N HIS A 56 -1.89 8.28 -11.42
CA HIS A 56 -2.43 6.96 -11.73
C HIS A 56 -2.80 6.21 -10.46
N HIS A 57 -3.86 5.41 -10.55
CA HIS A 57 -4.24 4.44 -9.55
C HIS A 57 -4.13 3.05 -10.13
N ILE A 58 -3.51 2.13 -9.41
CA ILE A 58 -3.39 0.72 -9.81
C ILE A 58 -4.10 -0.12 -8.76
N LEU A 59 -5.13 -0.84 -9.18
CA LEU A 59 -5.86 -1.79 -8.36
C LEU A 59 -5.48 -3.20 -8.78
N PHE A 60 -4.90 -3.96 -7.84
CA PHE A 60 -4.56 -5.35 -8.03
C PHE A 60 -5.62 -6.25 -7.40
N GLY A 61 -6.01 -7.34 -8.09
CA GLY A 61 -6.99 -8.31 -7.59
C GLY A 61 -6.42 -9.72 -7.53
N ALA A 62 -6.67 -10.43 -6.40
CA ALA A 62 -6.37 -11.85 -6.26
C ALA A 62 -7.19 -12.50 -5.14
N ASP A 63 -7.32 -13.81 -5.19
CA ASP A 63 -7.95 -14.62 -4.16
C ASP A 63 -6.94 -15.28 -3.22
N HIS A 64 -7.38 -15.57 -2.00
CA HIS A 64 -6.57 -16.10 -0.92
C HIS A 64 -7.03 -17.49 -0.50
N GLY A 65 -6.11 -18.46 -0.43
CA GLY A 65 -6.45 -19.83 0.01
C GLY A 65 -6.89 -19.94 1.45
N ILE A 66 -6.50 -19.00 2.32
CA ILE A 66 -6.90 -18.95 3.74
C ILE A 66 -8.40 -18.67 3.93
N GLU A 67 -9.08 -18.14 2.93
CA GLU A 67 -10.52 -17.91 2.95
C GLU A 67 -11.29 -19.18 3.30
N LYS A 68 -10.80 -20.36 2.85
CA LYS A 68 -11.38 -21.68 3.13
C LYS A 68 -11.48 -22.01 4.62
N GLU A 69 -10.75 -21.32 5.47
CA GLU A 69 -10.79 -21.48 6.93
C GLU A 69 -11.88 -20.62 7.60
N GLY A 70 -12.75 -19.96 6.83
CA GLY A 70 -13.86 -19.16 7.38
C GLY A 70 -13.43 -17.89 8.10
N VAL A 71 -12.33 -17.28 7.67
CA VAL A 71 -11.75 -16.04 8.24
C VAL A 71 -12.37 -14.75 7.66
N SER A 72 -13.40 -14.88 6.84
CA SER A 72 -14.18 -13.78 6.25
C SER A 72 -15.67 -14.12 6.21
N VAL A 73 -16.52 -13.10 6.34
CA VAL A 73 -18.00 -13.26 6.14
C VAL A 73 -18.36 -13.20 4.66
N SER A 74 -17.54 -12.53 3.85
CA SER A 74 -17.78 -12.42 2.41
C SER A 74 -17.29 -13.69 1.73
N PRO A 75 -18.09 -14.30 0.84
CA PRO A 75 -17.65 -15.46 0.08
C PRO A 75 -16.65 -15.06 -1.01
N ARG A 76 -15.84 -16.01 -1.45
CA ARG A 76 -14.76 -15.86 -2.43
C ARG A 76 -15.20 -15.17 -3.73
N GLU A 77 -16.41 -15.49 -4.19
CA GLU A 77 -16.98 -14.97 -5.44
C GLU A 77 -17.05 -13.42 -5.47
N VAL A 78 -17.09 -12.78 -4.30
CA VAL A 78 -17.13 -11.31 -4.23
C VAL A 78 -15.88 -10.71 -4.86
N THR A 79 -14.72 -11.38 -4.83
CA THR A 79 -13.50 -10.91 -5.48
C THR A 79 -13.73 -10.69 -6.98
N TRP A 80 -14.12 -11.73 -7.74
CA TRP A 80 -14.30 -11.60 -9.18
C TRP A 80 -15.49 -10.70 -9.54
N GLN A 81 -16.55 -10.71 -8.73
CA GLN A 81 -17.72 -9.85 -8.94
C GLN A 81 -17.33 -8.36 -8.84
N GLN A 82 -16.53 -8.00 -7.85
CA GLN A 82 -16.04 -6.63 -7.70
C GLN A 82 -15.02 -6.27 -8.80
N MET A 83 -14.11 -7.16 -9.15
CA MET A 83 -13.18 -6.92 -10.25
C MET A 83 -13.93 -6.63 -11.55
N ARG A 84 -14.98 -7.40 -11.85
CA ARG A 84 -15.88 -7.13 -12.98
C ARG A 84 -16.61 -5.80 -12.84
N ASN A 85 -17.12 -5.48 -11.62
CA ASN A 85 -17.80 -4.22 -11.36
C ASN A 85 -16.88 -3.01 -11.62
N PHE A 86 -15.59 -3.13 -11.28
CA PHE A 86 -14.61 -2.07 -11.56
C PHE A 86 -14.43 -1.83 -13.06
N THR A 87 -14.45 -2.89 -13.89
CA THR A 87 -14.28 -2.72 -15.34
C THR A 87 -15.41 -1.93 -15.99
N VAL A 88 -16.62 -2.00 -15.42
CA VAL A 88 -17.78 -1.23 -15.91
C VAL A 88 -17.97 0.12 -15.20
N GLY A 89 -17.05 0.48 -14.30
CA GLY A 89 -17.04 1.78 -13.64
C GLY A 89 -17.91 1.92 -12.41
N GLY A 90 -18.32 0.80 -11.77
CA GLY A 90 -19.30 0.77 -10.68
C GLY A 90 -18.71 0.82 -9.26
N GLY A 91 -17.40 0.66 -9.08
CA GLY A 91 -16.78 0.66 -7.76
C GLY A 91 -16.56 2.04 -7.15
N GLY A 92 -16.25 2.06 -5.85
CA GLY A 92 -15.85 3.29 -5.15
C GLY A 92 -14.60 3.91 -5.78
N VAL A 93 -13.59 3.08 -6.09
CA VAL A 93 -12.38 3.49 -6.80
C VAL A 93 -12.68 4.21 -8.12
N ASN A 94 -13.64 3.72 -8.91
CA ASN A 94 -13.99 4.33 -10.19
C ASN A 94 -14.57 5.75 -10.01
N MET A 95 -15.44 5.92 -9.02
CA MET A 95 -16.06 7.22 -8.73
C MET A 95 -14.98 8.25 -8.36
N PHE A 96 -14.08 7.91 -7.43
CA PHE A 96 -13.02 8.83 -7.01
C PHE A 96 -12.00 9.08 -8.13
N CYS A 97 -11.64 8.07 -8.94
CA CYS A 97 -10.77 8.26 -10.10
C CYS A 97 -11.36 9.24 -11.11
N ARG A 98 -12.67 9.11 -11.42
CA ARG A 98 -13.36 10.08 -12.29
C ARG A 98 -13.39 11.49 -11.68
N GLN A 99 -13.72 11.59 -10.38
CA GLN A 99 -13.81 12.88 -9.69
C GLN A 99 -12.47 13.63 -9.71
N HIS A 100 -11.35 12.92 -9.49
CA HIS A 100 -10.02 13.51 -9.37
C HIS A 100 -9.20 13.44 -10.66
N LYS A 101 -9.79 12.93 -11.76
CA LYS A 101 -9.12 12.75 -13.07
C LYS A 101 -7.86 11.88 -12.96
N VAL A 102 -7.93 10.85 -12.14
CA VAL A 102 -6.89 9.84 -11.95
C VAL A 102 -7.08 8.74 -12.98
N HIS A 103 -6.00 8.33 -13.63
CA HIS A 103 -6.03 7.20 -14.55
C HIS A 103 -6.04 5.90 -13.76
N LEU A 104 -7.01 5.01 -14.05
CA LEU A 104 -7.18 3.75 -13.33
C LEU A 104 -6.71 2.56 -14.17
N TYR A 105 -5.87 1.70 -13.58
CA TYR A 105 -5.57 0.35 -14.06
C TYR A 105 -6.17 -0.68 -13.12
N ILE A 106 -6.83 -1.68 -13.68
CA ILE A 106 -7.39 -2.83 -12.96
C ILE A 106 -6.60 -4.05 -13.42
N VAL A 107 -5.93 -4.74 -12.49
CA VAL A 107 -4.96 -5.81 -12.80
C VAL A 107 -5.37 -7.08 -12.08
N ASP A 108 -5.70 -8.12 -12.84
CA ASP A 108 -5.87 -9.47 -12.30
C ASP A 108 -4.50 -10.13 -12.16
N VAL A 109 -4.12 -10.43 -10.91
CA VAL A 109 -2.88 -11.15 -10.60
C VAL A 109 -3.12 -12.52 -9.99
N GLY A 110 -4.38 -12.88 -9.76
CA GLY A 110 -4.69 -14.20 -9.19
C GLY A 110 -6.14 -14.37 -8.73
N VAL A 111 -7.08 -13.81 -9.44
CA VAL A 111 -8.50 -14.03 -9.18
C VAL A 111 -8.90 -15.42 -9.62
N ASP A 112 -9.64 -16.16 -8.79
CA ASP A 112 -10.15 -17.52 -9.09
C ASP A 112 -11.39 -17.47 -9.99
N TYR A 113 -11.20 -16.88 -11.16
CA TYR A 113 -12.23 -16.74 -12.18
C TYR A 113 -11.62 -16.42 -13.54
N ASP A 114 -12.11 -17.03 -14.60
CA ASP A 114 -11.74 -16.72 -15.97
C ASP A 114 -12.64 -15.60 -16.52
N PHE A 115 -12.09 -14.40 -16.61
CA PHE A 115 -12.82 -13.27 -17.15
C PHE A 115 -13.04 -13.46 -18.64
N PRO A 116 -14.27 -13.22 -19.16
CA PRO A 116 -14.54 -13.21 -20.60
C PRO A 116 -13.61 -12.20 -21.30
N GLU A 117 -13.18 -12.55 -22.52
CA GLU A 117 -12.28 -11.72 -23.35
C GLU A 117 -12.76 -10.27 -23.51
N GLU A 118 -14.08 -10.07 -23.51
CA GLU A 118 -14.69 -8.73 -23.62
C GLU A 118 -14.35 -7.78 -22.46
N PHE A 119 -13.87 -8.28 -21.31
CA PHE A 119 -13.43 -7.48 -20.17
C PHE A 119 -11.93 -7.23 -20.14
N ILE A 120 -11.16 -8.00 -20.93
CA ILE A 120 -9.70 -7.95 -20.95
C ILE A 120 -9.23 -6.86 -21.92
N ASP A 121 -8.14 -6.17 -21.54
CA ASP A 121 -7.47 -5.17 -22.39
C ASP A 121 -6.79 -5.87 -23.58
N ASP A 122 -7.59 -6.22 -24.58
CA ASP A 122 -7.12 -6.57 -25.90
C ASP A 122 -7.42 -5.38 -26.83
N GLN A 123 -6.40 -4.89 -27.52
CA GLN A 123 -6.48 -3.73 -28.41
C GLN A 123 -7.51 -3.90 -29.58
N LEU A 124 -8.15 -5.06 -29.67
CA LEU A 124 -9.07 -5.42 -30.73
C LEU A 124 -10.57 -5.36 -30.32
N HIS A 125 -10.90 -5.23 -29.03
CA HIS A 125 -12.29 -5.31 -28.57
C HIS A 125 -12.77 -4.00 -27.95
N THR A 126 -13.64 -3.29 -28.65
CA THR A 126 -14.39 -2.14 -28.14
C THR A 126 -15.74 -2.61 -27.58
N ASN A 127 -15.76 -3.16 -26.38
CA ASN A 127 -17.02 -3.35 -25.66
C ASN A 127 -17.46 -2.01 -25.07
N GLN A 128 -18.57 -1.47 -25.54
CA GLN A 128 -19.09 -0.17 -25.09
C GLN A 128 -19.44 -0.12 -23.60
N TYR A 129 -19.55 -1.27 -22.92
CA TYR A 129 -19.87 -1.37 -21.50
C TYR A 129 -18.61 -1.38 -20.61
N VAL A 130 -17.45 -1.71 -21.16
CA VAL A 130 -16.17 -1.75 -20.43
C VAL A 130 -15.50 -0.38 -20.50
N GLN A 131 -15.47 0.32 -19.39
CA GLN A 131 -14.84 1.64 -19.28
C GLN A 131 -13.36 1.55 -18.88
N TYR A 132 -13.01 0.50 -18.15
CA TYR A 132 -11.68 0.24 -17.61
C TYR A 132 -11.33 -1.23 -17.87
N PRO A 133 -10.71 -1.57 -19.01
CA PRO A 133 -10.36 -2.95 -19.33
C PRO A 133 -9.46 -3.57 -18.29
N LEU A 134 -9.69 -4.85 -17.98
CA LEU A 134 -8.87 -5.64 -17.08
C LEU A 134 -7.54 -5.97 -17.74
N ILE A 135 -6.45 -5.72 -17.05
CA ILE A 135 -5.12 -6.18 -17.45
C ILE A 135 -4.90 -7.56 -16.83
N ASP A 136 -4.90 -8.58 -17.69
CA ASP A 136 -4.64 -9.96 -17.24
C ASP A 136 -3.13 -10.18 -17.03
N ARG A 137 -2.76 -10.45 -15.77
CA ARG A 137 -1.44 -10.85 -15.32
C ARG A 137 -1.54 -12.00 -14.32
N LYS A 138 -2.57 -12.82 -14.48
CA LYS A 138 -2.87 -13.94 -13.60
C LYS A 138 -1.63 -14.83 -13.40
N ILE A 139 -1.30 -15.07 -12.14
CA ILE A 139 -0.20 -15.93 -11.70
C ILE A 139 -0.70 -17.33 -11.46
N ASP A 140 -1.84 -17.43 -10.75
CA ASP A 140 -2.55 -18.66 -10.43
C ASP A 140 -4.01 -18.30 -10.05
N TYR A 141 -4.86 -19.28 -9.79
CA TYR A 141 -6.24 -19.12 -9.32
C TYR A 141 -6.31 -18.94 -7.79
N GLY A 142 -5.72 -17.87 -7.29
CA GLY A 142 -5.53 -17.57 -5.88
C GLY A 142 -4.29 -18.23 -5.28
N THR A 143 -3.95 -17.82 -4.06
CA THR A 143 -2.83 -18.42 -3.32
C THR A 143 -3.20 -19.76 -2.73
N ARG A 144 -2.19 -20.53 -2.31
CA ARG A 144 -2.40 -21.68 -1.44
C ARG A 144 -2.83 -21.22 -0.04
N ASN A 145 -3.34 -22.15 0.76
CA ASN A 145 -3.73 -21.88 2.15
C ASN A 145 -2.49 -21.87 3.04
N PHE A 146 -2.13 -20.70 3.53
CA PHE A 146 -0.96 -20.49 4.37
C PHE A 146 -1.08 -21.08 5.79
N LEU A 147 -2.22 -21.64 6.16
CA LEU A 147 -2.33 -22.41 7.39
C LEU A 147 -1.42 -23.66 7.37
N TYR A 148 -1.18 -24.22 6.17
CA TYR A 148 -0.50 -25.51 6.02
C TYR A 148 0.87 -25.41 5.33
N ASP A 149 1.07 -24.43 4.43
CA ASP A 149 2.27 -24.30 3.60
C ASP A 149 2.38 -22.86 3.08
N TYR A 150 3.47 -22.53 2.37
CA TYR A 150 3.64 -21.26 1.68
C TYR A 150 2.42 -20.88 0.85
N ALA A 151 1.93 -19.67 1.00
CA ALA A 151 0.88 -19.10 0.13
C ALA A 151 1.29 -19.13 -1.35
N MET A 152 2.58 -18.95 -1.64
CA MET A 152 3.11 -18.94 -2.99
C MET A 152 4.53 -19.53 -3.08
N THR A 153 4.87 -20.06 -4.27
CA THR A 153 6.23 -20.50 -4.61
C THR A 153 7.15 -19.29 -4.80
N GLU A 154 8.48 -19.54 -4.84
CA GLU A 154 9.44 -18.48 -5.19
C GLU A 154 9.18 -17.88 -6.56
N GLN A 155 8.86 -18.71 -7.55
CA GLN A 155 8.57 -18.26 -8.91
C GLN A 155 7.31 -17.40 -8.98
N GLN A 156 6.26 -17.76 -8.24
CA GLN A 156 5.03 -16.98 -8.15
C GLN A 156 5.28 -15.64 -7.46
N PHE A 157 6.07 -15.63 -6.38
CA PHE A 157 6.48 -14.41 -5.70
C PHE A 157 7.25 -13.46 -6.63
N ASP A 158 8.27 -13.98 -7.32
CA ASP A 158 9.06 -13.17 -8.25
C ASP A 158 8.20 -12.63 -9.41
N LYS A 159 7.27 -13.44 -9.93
CA LYS A 159 6.32 -13.01 -10.96
C LYS A 159 5.38 -11.91 -10.45
N ALA A 160 4.87 -12.01 -9.22
CA ALA A 160 4.02 -10.97 -8.63
C ALA A 160 4.78 -9.63 -8.48
N ILE A 161 6.01 -9.66 -7.98
CA ILE A 161 6.88 -8.48 -7.92
C ILE A 161 7.04 -7.85 -9.32
N GLU A 162 7.33 -8.66 -10.35
CA GLU A 162 7.54 -8.14 -11.71
C GLU A 162 6.26 -7.55 -12.32
N VAL A 163 5.07 -8.07 -11.99
CA VAL A 163 3.81 -7.44 -12.41
C VAL A 163 3.68 -6.02 -11.82
N GLY A 164 4.01 -5.85 -10.53
CA GLY A 164 4.04 -4.52 -9.90
C GLY A 164 5.01 -3.57 -10.59
N VAL A 165 6.21 -4.05 -10.91
CA VAL A 165 7.24 -3.29 -11.65
C VAL A 165 6.72 -2.88 -13.03
N GLU A 166 6.16 -3.81 -13.80
CA GLU A 166 5.60 -3.55 -15.14
C GLU A 166 4.55 -2.44 -15.11
N MET A 167 3.66 -2.49 -14.13
CA MET A 167 2.60 -1.50 -14.01
C MET A 167 3.13 -0.08 -13.69
N ILE A 168 4.17 0.03 -12.88
CA ILE A 168 4.82 1.31 -12.61
C ILE A 168 5.58 1.81 -13.84
N ASP A 169 6.30 0.95 -14.54
CA ASP A 169 6.96 1.32 -15.80
C ASP A 169 5.95 1.82 -16.83
N LYS A 170 4.77 1.18 -16.94
CA LYS A 170 3.66 1.64 -17.79
C LYS A 170 3.16 3.02 -17.39
N CYS A 171 3.04 3.32 -16.08
CA CYS A 171 2.69 4.66 -15.58
C CYS A 171 3.79 5.68 -15.92
N LYS A 172 5.05 5.36 -15.64
CA LYS A 172 6.20 6.25 -15.89
C LYS A 172 6.34 6.61 -17.35
N ASN A 173 6.15 5.64 -18.26
CA ASN A 173 6.20 5.86 -19.71
C ASN A 173 5.10 6.81 -20.21
N LYS A 174 3.99 6.95 -19.46
CA LYS A 174 2.96 7.97 -19.72
C LYS A 174 3.28 9.34 -19.09
N GLY A 175 4.41 9.45 -18.40
CA GLY A 175 4.85 10.68 -17.72
C GLY A 175 4.27 10.86 -16.33
N CYS A 176 3.76 9.81 -15.71
CA CYS A 176 3.27 9.82 -14.33
C CYS A 176 4.42 10.02 -13.34
N ASN A 177 4.21 10.82 -12.29
CA ASN A 177 5.15 10.97 -11.17
C ASN A 177 4.50 10.75 -9.80
N VAL A 178 3.22 10.36 -9.76
CA VAL A 178 2.48 10.05 -8.53
C VAL A 178 1.54 8.89 -8.74
N VAL A 179 1.65 7.87 -7.91
CA VAL A 179 0.80 6.69 -7.96
C VAL A 179 0.09 6.48 -6.62
N SER A 180 -1.12 5.97 -6.67
CA SER A 180 -1.81 5.36 -5.53
C SER A 180 -2.10 3.90 -5.85
N LEU A 181 -2.15 3.06 -4.82
CA LEU A 181 -2.37 1.63 -4.96
C LEU A 181 -3.63 1.22 -4.22
N GLY A 182 -4.36 0.30 -4.81
CA GLY A 182 -5.53 -0.34 -4.25
C GLY A 182 -5.49 -1.84 -4.45
N GLU A 183 -6.39 -2.52 -3.79
CA GLU A 183 -6.47 -3.98 -3.80
C GLU A 183 -7.93 -4.46 -3.82
N MET A 184 -8.11 -5.70 -4.26
CA MET A 184 -9.33 -6.48 -4.10
C MET A 184 -8.98 -7.95 -3.89
N GLY A 185 -9.28 -8.46 -2.69
CA GLY A 185 -9.06 -9.87 -2.35
C GLY A 185 -9.79 -10.26 -1.08
N ILE A 186 -10.79 -11.13 -1.17
CA ILE A 186 -11.49 -11.60 0.04
C ILE A 186 -10.49 -12.34 0.94
N ALA A 187 -10.55 -12.03 2.24
CA ALA A 187 -9.69 -12.53 3.32
C ALA A 187 -8.28 -11.90 3.43
N ASN A 188 -7.91 -10.92 2.59
CA ASN A 188 -6.58 -10.29 2.61
C ASN A 188 -6.24 -9.51 3.89
N THR A 189 -7.22 -9.19 4.73
CA THR A 189 -6.95 -8.68 6.08
C THR A 189 -6.26 -9.70 6.98
N SER A 190 -6.30 -10.99 6.64
CA SER A 190 -5.63 -12.06 7.39
C SER A 190 -4.10 -12.00 7.22
N PRO A 191 -3.52 -12.04 5.99
CA PRO A 191 -2.09 -11.80 5.80
C PRO A 191 -1.64 -10.44 6.33
N SER A 192 -2.45 -9.38 6.19
CA SER A 192 -2.11 -8.05 6.72
C SER A 192 -1.93 -8.05 8.24
N SER A 193 -2.81 -8.74 8.98
CA SER A 193 -2.69 -8.92 10.44
C SER A 193 -1.43 -9.68 10.83
N VAL A 194 -1.08 -10.73 10.08
CA VAL A 194 0.13 -11.53 10.33
C VAL A 194 1.40 -10.73 10.02
N TRP A 195 1.42 -9.95 8.94
CA TRP A 195 2.55 -9.07 8.66
C TRP A 195 2.73 -7.97 9.71
N MET A 196 1.64 -7.41 10.23
CA MET A 196 1.69 -6.48 11.34
C MET A 196 2.30 -7.13 12.60
N PHE A 197 1.91 -8.36 12.93
CA PHE A 197 2.49 -9.14 14.03
C PHE A 197 4.00 -9.31 13.86
N PHE A 198 4.44 -9.84 12.71
CA PHE A 198 5.86 -10.12 12.48
C PHE A 198 6.70 -8.84 12.37
N PHE A 199 6.27 -7.88 11.55
CA PHE A 199 7.11 -6.75 11.17
C PHE A 199 7.10 -5.59 12.17
N GLN A 200 6.20 -5.60 13.13
CA GLN A 200 6.13 -4.56 14.16
C GLN A 200 6.11 -5.08 15.60
N ASN A 201 6.22 -6.39 15.79
CA ASN A 201 6.15 -7.04 17.09
C ASN A 201 4.91 -6.62 17.92
N ILE A 202 3.77 -6.48 17.23
CA ILE A 202 2.50 -6.18 17.88
C ILE A 202 1.81 -7.50 18.17
N PRO A 203 1.31 -7.74 19.40
CA PRO A 203 0.64 -8.99 19.74
C PRO A 203 -0.48 -9.34 18.73
N LEU A 204 -0.57 -10.60 18.30
CA LEU A 204 -1.47 -11.03 17.23
C LEU A 204 -2.94 -10.72 17.55
N ASP A 205 -3.36 -10.81 18.81
CA ASP A 205 -4.72 -10.45 19.27
C ASP A 205 -5.06 -8.96 19.04
N LYS A 206 -4.03 -8.10 18.92
CA LYS A 206 -4.18 -6.66 18.58
C LYS A 206 -4.14 -6.39 17.08
N CYS A 207 -3.68 -7.38 16.29
CA CYS A 207 -3.59 -7.26 14.84
C CYS A 207 -4.86 -7.75 14.14
N VAL A 208 -5.60 -8.67 14.76
CA VAL A 208 -6.77 -9.32 14.15
C VAL A 208 -8.03 -8.49 14.39
N GLY A 209 -8.72 -8.16 13.31
CA GLY A 209 -9.97 -7.38 13.33
C GLY A 209 -11.10 -8.02 12.55
N ALA A 210 -12.23 -7.31 12.50
CA ALA A 210 -13.47 -7.76 11.88
C ALA A 210 -13.38 -7.95 10.35
N GLY A 211 -12.37 -7.35 9.68
CA GLY A 211 -12.32 -7.35 8.23
C GLY A 211 -13.61 -6.83 7.61
N ALA A 212 -14.21 -7.60 6.71
CA ALA A 212 -15.46 -7.24 6.04
C ALA A 212 -16.71 -7.25 6.95
N GLY A 213 -16.57 -7.54 8.26
CA GLY A 213 -17.70 -7.45 9.21
C GLY A 213 -17.94 -8.70 10.04
N LEU A 214 -16.90 -9.47 10.38
CA LEU A 214 -16.98 -10.57 11.35
C LEU A 214 -17.51 -10.05 12.69
N ASP A 215 -18.37 -10.85 13.32
CA ASP A 215 -18.77 -10.66 14.72
C ASP A 215 -17.65 -11.12 15.68
N ASN A 216 -17.86 -10.95 16.98
CA ASN A 216 -16.86 -11.31 17.99
C ASN A 216 -16.45 -12.80 17.94
N LYS A 217 -17.37 -13.69 17.57
CA LYS A 217 -17.06 -15.14 17.44
C LYS A 217 -16.21 -15.39 16.17
N GLY A 218 -16.52 -14.70 15.10
CA GLY A 218 -15.74 -14.77 13.86
C GLY A 218 -14.34 -14.17 14.03
N ILE A 219 -14.19 -13.08 14.79
CA ILE A 219 -12.88 -12.50 15.12
C ILE A 219 -12.04 -13.49 15.96
N GLU A 220 -12.64 -14.12 16.98
CA GLU A 220 -11.97 -15.14 17.79
C GLU A 220 -11.57 -16.35 16.95
N HIS A 221 -12.45 -16.84 16.09
CA HIS A 221 -12.14 -17.92 15.16
C HIS A 221 -10.97 -17.54 14.23
N LYS A 222 -11.03 -16.38 13.62
CA LYS A 222 -9.94 -15.86 12.78
C LYS A 222 -8.62 -15.77 13.55
N PHE A 223 -8.65 -15.29 14.79
CA PHE A 223 -7.46 -15.23 15.64
C PHE A 223 -6.86 -16.62 15.85
N GLN A 224 -7.67 -17.64 16.18
CA GLN A 224 -7.18 -19.01 16.38
C GLN A 224 -6.56 -19.59 15.10
N ILE A 225 -7.18 -19.37 13.94
CA ILE A 225 -6.63 -19.82 12.64
C ILE A 225 -5.29 -19.14 12.36
N LEU A 226 -5.18 -17.81 12.54
CA LEU A 226 -3.94 -17.10 12.28
C LEU A 226 -2.84 -17.49 13.28
N LYS A 227 -3.19 -17.74 14.54
CA LYS A 227 -2.26 -18.26 15.53
C LYS A 227 -1.68 -19.60 15.10
N MET A 228 -2.54 -20.56 14.70
CA MET A 228 -2.10 -21.86 14.20
C MET A 228 -1.20 -21.71 12.96
N ALA A 229 -1.52 -20.80 12.04
CA ALA A 229 -0.71 -20.56 10.86
C ALA A 229 0.69 -20.03 11.22
N VAL A 230 0.78 -19.14 12.19
CA VAL A 230 2.08 -18.63 12.69
C VAL A 230 2.87 -19.72 13.41
N GLU A 231 2.23 -20.56 14.20
CA GLU A 231 2.85 -21.73 14.85
C GLU A 231 3.39 -22.72 13.80
N THR A 232 2.63 -23.01 12.73
CA THR A 232 3.07 -23.84 11.60
C THR A 232 4.31 -23.26 10.93
N PHE A 233 4.32 -21.95 10.68
CA PHE A 233 5.48 -21.24 10.13
C PHE A 233 6.71 -21.38 11.04
N PHE A 234 6.58 -21.12 12.35
CA PHE A 234 7.69 -21.27 13.30
C PHE A 234 8.27 -22.67 13.30
N GLN A 235 7.42 -23.71 13.29
CA GLN A 235 7.85 -25.11 13.19
C GLN A 235 8.63 -25.35 11.89
N HIS A 236 8.16 -24.80 10.77
CA HIS A 236 8.81 -24.93 9.47
C HIS A 236 10.22 -24.32 9.45
N VAL A 237 10.39 -23.12 10.04
CA VAL A 237 11.70 -22.45 10.13
C VAL A 237 12.55 -22.92 11.30
N GLY A 238 12.11 -23.92 12.08
CA GLY A 238 12.86 -24.51 13.17
C GLY A 238 12.91 -23.68 14.46
N ILE A 239 11.95 -22.76 14.64
CA ILE A 239 11.81 -21.97 15.87
C ILE A 239 11.02 -22.79 16.91
N ASP A 240 11.57 -22.91 18.13
CA ASP A 240 10.92 -23.60 19.23
C ASP A 240 9.69 -22.82 19.74
N THR A 241 8.50 -23.40 19.53
CA THR A 241 7.21 -22.85 19.97
C THR A 241 6.86 -23.17 21.44
N SER A 242 7.71 -23.86 22.18
CA SER A 242 7.54 -24.11 23.63
C SER A 242 7.75 -22.85 24.49
N THR A 243 8.38 -21.81 23.94
CA THR A 243 8.47 -20.47 24.53
C THR A 243 7.19 -19.67 24.31
N PRO A 244 6.88 -18.65 25.12
CA PRO A 244 5.72 -17.80 24.90
C PRO A 244 5.65 -17.30 23.45
N PHE A 245 4.47 -17.42 22.84
CA PHE A 245 4.19 -16.99 21.48
C PHE A 245 4.48 -15.49 21.30
N SER A 246 5.64 -15.17 20.74
CA SER A 246 6.07 -13.78 20.51
C SER A 246 6.93 -13.67 19.25
N ALA A 247 6.93 -12.54 18.61
CA ALA A 247 7.82 -12.23 17.51
C ALA A 247 9.22 -11.76 17.99
N ASP A 248 9.48 -11.74 19.28
CA ASP A 248 10.73 -11.21 19.88
C ASP A 248 11.99 -11.90 19.32
N LEU A 249 11.89 -13.21 19.02
CA LEU A 249 13.00 -13.95 18.43
C LEU A 249 13.46 -13.38 17.07
N LEU A 250 12.54 -12.85 16.27
CA LEU A 250 12.88 -12.21 14.99
C LEU A 250 13.48 -10.81 15.19
N TRP A 251 13.15 -10.15 16.28
CA TRP A 251 13.63 -8.81 16.60
C TRP A 251 15.09 -8.79 17.07
N GLU A 252 15.63 -9.90 17.56
CA GLU A 252 17.05 -10.02 17.90
C GLU A 252 17.96 -9.83 16.67
N PHE A 253 17.45 -10.09 15.47
CA PHE A 253 18.15 -9.93 14.20
C PHE A 253 17.91 -8.56 13.53
N SER A 254 17.21 -7.64 14.19
CA SER A 254 16.91 -6.35 13.60
C SER A 254 18.16 -5.53 13.28
N ASN A 255 18.19 -4.89 12.14
CA ASN A 255 19.27 -3.98 11.78
C ASN A 255 19.15 -2.67 12.56
N GLN A 256 19.98 -2.50 13.60
CA GLN A 256 19.97 -1.31 14.46
C GLN A 256 20.34 0.00 13.73
N LYS A 257 20.86 -0.06 12.49
CA LYS A 257 21.14 1.14 11.69
C LYS A 257 19.87 1.77 11.09
N ALA A 258 18.79 1.01 10.97
CA ALA A 258 17.50 1.53 10.52
C ALA A 258 16.80 2.30 11.66
N GLN A 259 16.05 3.36 11.32
CA GLN A 259 15.26 4.12 12.30
C GLN A 259 14.10 3.31 12.90
N ARG A 260 13.76 2.18 12.31
CA ARG A 260 12.69 1.25 12.68
C ARG A 260 13.23 -0.17 12.63
N PRO A 261 12.58 -1.14 13.30
CA PRO A 261 12.99 -2.54 13.22
C PRO A 261 13.07 -3.01 11.76
N TYR A 262 14.18 -3.63 11.39
CA TYR A 262 14.50 -4.07 10.04
C TYR A 262 15.23 -5.40 10.07
N PHE A 263 14.62 -6.46 9.51
CA PHE A 263 15.17 -7.81 9.47
C PHE A 263 14.94 -8.47 8.10
N PRO A 264 15.68 -8.01 7.09
CA PRO A 264 15.47 -8.43 5.69
C PRO A 264 15.64 -9.93 5.47
N GLU A 265 16.41 -10.62 6.30
CA GLU A 265 16.69 -12.05 6.16
C GLU A 265 15.44 -12.92 6.20
N TYR A 266 14.47 -12.54 7.06
CA TYR A 266 13.19 -13.27 7.18
C TYR A 266 12.04 -12.63 6.41
N ALA A 267 12.19 -11.40 5.97
CA ALA A 267 11.09 -10.65 5.35
C ALA A 267 10.52 -11.39 4.13
N ARG A 268 11.39 -11.89 3.24
CA ARG A 268 10.98 -12.61 2.03
C ARG A 268 10.21 -13.88 2.37
N GLU A 269 10.67 -14.65 3.37
CA GLU A 269 10.01 -15.89 3.80
C GLU A 269 8.62 -15.60 4.37
N ILE A 270 8.50 -14.61 5.26
CA ILE A 270 7.23 -14.19 5.85
C ILE A 270 6.26 -13.70 4.77
N ILE A 271 6.74 -12.89 3.81
CA ILE A 271 5.92 -12.38 2.72
C ILE A 271 5.41 -13.53 1.85
N ARG A 272 6.26 -14.50 1.50
CA ARG A 272 5.89 -15.67 0.69
C ARG A 272 4.94 -16.62 1.41
N TRP A 273 5.17 -16.83 2.73
CA TRP A 273 4.34 -17.75 3.50
C TRP A 273 2.91 -17.25 3.62
N PHE A 274 2.72 -15.97 3.94
CA PHE A 274 1.42 -15.43 4.33
C PHE A 274 0.75 -14.55 3.26
N GLY A 275 1.50 -14.01 2.30
CA GLY A 275 1.02 -12.97 1.40
C GLY A 275 0.00 -13.38 0.35
N GLY A 276 -0.63 -12.38 -0.27
CA GLY A 276 -1.46 -12.49 -1.47
C GLY A 276 -0.72 -12.04 -2.71
N PHE A 277 -1.11 -12.50 -3.90
CA PHE A 277 -0.49 -12.07 -5.14
C PHE A 277 -0.67 -10.57 -5.39
N GLU A 278 -1.85 -10.01 -5.11
CA GLU A 278 -2.15 -8.59 -5.22
C GLU A 278 -1.31 -7.75 -4.24
N MET A 279 -1.08 -8.28 -3.03
CA MET A 279 -0.26 -7.62 -2.01
C MET A 279 1.20 -7.61 -2.42
N VAL A 280 1.72 -8.70 -2.97
CA VAL A 280 3.11 -8.81 -3.45
C VAL A 280 3.32 -7.98 -4.72
N ALA A 281 2.34 -7.91 -5.62
CA ALA A 281 2.38 -7.00 -6.76
C ALA A 281 2.40 -5.54 -6.31
N ALA A 282 1.62 -5.17 -5.29
CA ALA A 282 1.66 -3.84 -4.69
C ALA A 282 3.04 -3.52 -4.09
N ILE A 283 3.70 -4.49 -3.41
CA ILE A 283 5.08 -4.33 -2.92
C ILE A 283 6.03 -4.06 -4.11
N GLY A 284 5.96 -4.85 -5.18
CA GLY A 284 6.76 -4.63 -6.39
C GLY A 284 6.55 -3.24 -7.00
N ALA A 285 5.29 -2.77 -7.03
CA ALA A 285 4.94 -1.43 -7.47
C ALA A 285 5.53 -0.35 -6.55
N MET A 286 5.44 -0.49 -5.23
CA MET A 286 6.00 0.45 -4.25
C MET A 286 7.52 0.56 -4.41
N MET A 287 8.22 -0.57 -4.48
CA MET A 287 9.67 -0.62 -4.65
C MET A 287 10.11 0.05 -5.96
N ARG A 288 9.41 -0.23 -7.07
CA ARG A 288 9.74 0.36 -8.38
C ARG A 288 9.42 1.85 -8.44
N ALA A 289 8.32 2.28 -7.87
CA ALA A 289 7.94 3.70 -7.84
C ALA A 289 8.99 4.52 -7.06
N ALA A 290 9.45 4.03 -5.90
CA ALA A 290 10.52 4.66 -5.12
C ALA A 290 11.84 4.69 -5.90
N GLU A 291 12.24 3.58 -6.55
CA GLU A 291 13.44 3.52 -7.41
C GLU A 291 13.41 4.55 -8.56
N LEU A 292 12.21 4.89 -9.05
CA LEU A 292 12.01 5.90 -10.11
C LEU A 292 11.76 7.32 -9.58
N GLY A 293 11.85 7.55 -8.26
CA GLY A 293 11.62 8.86 -7.64
C GLY A 293 10.16 9.34 -7.76
N MET A 294 9.20 8.41 -7.75
CA MET A 294 7.76 8.73 -7.82
C MET A 294 7.15 8.83 -6.43
N LEU A 295 6.21 9.75 -6.25
CA LEU A 295 5.39 9.80 -5.03
C LEU A 295 4.42 8.62 -5.00
N ILE A 296 4.32 7.97 -3.84
CA ILE A 296 3.40 6.85 -3.58
C ILE A 296 2.38 7.29 -2.52
N ILE A 297 1.09 7.20 -2.82
CA ILE A 297 0.03 7.46 -1.85
C ILE A 297 -0.51 6.12 -1.36
N ILE A 298 -0.32 5.85 -0.06
CA ILE A 298 -0.74 4.62 0.60
C ILE A 298 -2.19 4.75 1.07
N ASP A 299 -2.98 3.73 0.80
CA ASP A 299 -4.38 3.64 1.21
C ASP A 299 -4.53 3.25 2.70
N GLY A 300 -5.41 2.34 3.02
CA GLY A 300 -5.78 1.89 4.35
C GLY A 300 -4.90 0.77 4.91
N PHE A 301 -5.52 -0.07 5.73
CA PHE A 301 -4.86 -1.12 6.51
C PHE A 301 -4.01 -2.08 5.66
N ILE A 302 -4.60 -2.62 4.57
CA ILE A 302 -3.94 -3.63 3.73
C ILE A 302 -2.74 -3.02 2.99
N MET A 303 -2.90 -1.85 2.37
CA MET A 303 -1.79 -1.18 1.69
C MET A 303 -0.72 -0.68 2.66
N THR A 304 -1.08 -0.32 3.90
CA THR A 304 -0.09 -0.02 4.95
C THR A 304 0.69 -1.28 5.37
N ALA A 305 0.04 -2.45 5.42
CA ALA A 305 0.75 -3.72 5.64
C ALA A 305 1.70 -4.06 4.47
N CYS A 306 1.30 -3.77 3.21
CA CYS A 306 2.18 -3.90 2.06
C CYS A 306 3.37 -2.92 2.12
N ALA A 307 3.15 -1.67 2.55
CA ALA A 307 4.21 -0.69 2.76
C ALA A 307 5.19 -1.12 3.85
N LEU A 308 4.67 -1.74 4.92
CA LEU A 308 5.48 -2.32 5.98
C LEU A 308 6.33 -3.50 5.48
N ALA A 309 5.77 -4.37 4.66
CA ALA A 309 6.51 -5.47 4.03
C ALA A 309 7.56 -4.94 3.03
N ALA A 310 7.24 -3.93 2.22
CA ALA A 310 8.19 -3.27 1.35
C ALA A 310 9.35 -2.63 2.12
N TYR A 311 9.06 -1.99 3.28
CA TYR A 311 10.06 -1.45 4.20
C TYR A 311 11.05 -2.53 4.66
N GLN A 312 10.59 -3.75 4.90
CA GLN A 312 11.47 -4.86 5.30
C GLN A 312 12.39 -5.35 4.16
N LEU A 313 12.03 -5.09 2.92
CA LEU A 313 12.89 -5.40 1.76
C LEU A 313 13.89 -4.28 1.46
N ASP A 314 13.48 -3.02 1.59
CA ASP A 314 14.35 -1.84 1.55
C ASP A 314 13.69 -0.69 2.33
N TYR A 315 14.30 -0.29 3.44
CA TYR A 315 13.72 0.70 4.35
C TYR A 315 13.62 2.12 3.75
N HIS A 316 14.33 2.41 2.67
CA HIS A 316 14.23 3.71 1.98
C HIS A 316 12.92 3.91 1.23
N VAL A 317 12.19 2.83 0.93
CA VAL A 317 10.92 2.91 0.18
C VAL A 317 9.90 3.83 0.86
N VAL A 318 9.86 3.85 2.20
CA VAL A 318 8.91 4.65 2.99
C VAL A 318 9.15 6.15 2.85
N ASP A 319 10.36 6.59 2.53
CA ASP A 319 10.65 8.01 2.29
C ASP A 319 9.86 8.58 1.09
N TYR A 320 9.42 7.72 0.17
CA TYR A 320 8.62 8.06 -1.01
C TYR A 320 7.11 7.95 -0.79
N MET A 321 6.65 7.63 0.42
CA MET A 321 5.25 7.34 0.73
C MET A 321 4.59 8.46 1.53
N ILE A 322 3.35 8.82 1.11
CA ILE A 322 2.42 9.60 1.92
C ILE A 322 1.25 8.70 2.28
N PHE A 323 0.95 8.56 3.56
CA PHE A 323 -0.16 7.74 4.05
C PHE A 323 -1.47 8.53 3.94
N GLY A 324 -2.35 8.11 3.03
CA GLY A 324 -3.52 8.86 2.63
C GLY A 324 -4.55 9.01 3.76
N HIS A 325 -4.81 7.94 4.49
CA HIS A 325 -5.77 8.01 5.59
C HIS A 325 -5.48 6.98 6.68
N GLN A 326 -6.06 7.23 7.87
CA GLN A 326 -6.24 6.21 8.88
C GLN A 326 -7.60 5.56 8.65
N GLY A 327 -7.60 4.27 8.31
CA GLY A 327 -8.81 3.44 8.24
C GLY A 327 -9.31 3.03 9.63
N ASP A 328 -10.55 2.57 9.67
CA ASP A 328 -11.23 2.14 10.92
C ASP A 328 -10.98 0.66 11.26
N GLU A 329 -10.05 -0.01 10.57
CA GLU A 329 -9.66 -1.39 10.88
C GLU A 329 -8.82 -1.44 12.15
N THR A 330 -9.09 -2.52 12.92
CA THR A 330 -8.33 -2.82 14.14
C THR A 330 -6.84 -2.90 13.82
N GLY A 331 -6.04 -2.19 14.62
CA GLY A 331 -4.58 -2.21 14.48
C GLY A 331 -4.01 -1.18 13.50
N HIS A 332 -4.78 -0.60 12.57
CA HIS A 332 -4.23 0.33 11.59
C HIS A 332 -3.57 1.56 12.24
N ALA A 333 -4.23 2.17 13.22
CA ALA A 333 -3.64 3.29 13.98
C ALA A 333 -2.32 2.89 14.69
N MET A 334 -2.24 1.66 15.20
CA MET A 334 -1.02 1.13 15.83
C MET A 334 0.10 0.96 14.79
N MET A 335 -0.24 0.44 13.61
CA MET A 335 0.70 0.24 12.51
C MET A 335 1.28 1.56 12.01
N LEU A 336 0.44 2.58 11.78
CA LEU A 336 0.88 3.93 11.41
C LEU A 336 1.79 4.55 12.48
N LYS A 337 1.40 4.41 13.77
CA LYS A 337 2.21 4.90 14.89
C LYS A 337 3.57 4.21 14.97
N ALA A 338 3.61 2.89 14.81
CA ALA A 338 4.87 2.13 14.84
C ALA A 338 5.77 2.47 13.64
N LEU A 339 5.19 2.74 12.47
CA LEU A 339 5.91 3.30 11.32
C LEU A 339 6.37 4.76 11.55
N GLY A 340 5.86 5.44 12.59
CA GLY A 340 6.18 6.84 12.85
C GLY A 340 5.67 7.79 11.77
N VAL A 341 4.57 7.44 11.10
CA VAL A 341 3.96 8.23 10.02
C VAL A 341 2.64 8.83 10.45
N LYS A 342 2.27 9.95 9.83
CA LYS A 342 1.00 10.63 10.08
C LYS A 342 0.11 10.48 8.84
N PRO A 343 -1.13 9.96 8.98
CA PRO A 343 -2.08 9.91 7.88
C PRO A 343 -2.59 11.31 7.55
N VAL A 344 -2.89 11.55 6.26
CA VAL A 344 -3.44 12.84 5.79
C VAL A 344 -4.88 13.03 6.29
N LEU A 345 -5.69 11.96 6.26
CA LEU A 345 -7.11 11.99 6.61
C LEU A 345 -7.44 10.96 7.70
N ASN A 346 -8.50 11.26 8.44
CA ASN A 346 -9.17 10.31 9.34
C ASN A 346 -10.69 10.48 9.17
N LEU A 347 -11.29 9.68 8.30
CA LEU A 347 -12.70 9.76 7.91
C LEU A 347 -13.50 8.52 8.33
N GLY A 348 -12.91 7.58 9.08
CA GLY A 348 -13.55 6.32 9.46
C GLY A 348 -13.79 5.38 8.27
N LEU A 349 -13.00 5.49 7.19
CA LEU A 349 -13.15 4.63 6.02
C LEU A 349 -12.61 3.22 6.30
N ARG A 350 -13.27 2.21 5.74
CA ARG A 350 -12.87 0.79 5.80
C ARG A 350 -13.28 0.00 4.54
N LEU A 351 -13.28 0.66 3.39
CA LEU A 351 -13.72 0.07 2.14
C LEU A 351 -12.57 -0.69 1.43
N GLY A 352 -11.36 -0.15 1.43
CA GLY A 352 -10.26 -0.59 0.56
C GLY A 352 -10.35 0.04 -0.84
N GLU A 353 -9.98 -0.70 -1.87
CA GLU A 353 -9.95 -0.30 -3.28
C GLU A 353 -9.01 0.90 -3.56
N GLY A 354 -8.23 1.37 -2.59
CA GLY A 354 -7.42 2.59 -2.70
C GLY A 354 -8.21 3.89 -2.49
N THR A 355 -9.44 3.79 -1.97
CA THR A 355 -10.36 4.94 -1.86
C THR A 355 -9.87 6.01 -0.91
N GLY A 356 -9.22 5.67 0.19
CA GLY A 356 -8.65 6.65 1.12
C GLY A 356 -7.45 7.39 0.54
N ALA A 357 -6.61 6.71 -0.24
CA ALA A 357 -5.51 7.35 -0.97
C ALA A 357 -6.05 8.36 -2.01
N LEU A 358 -7.11 7.99 -2.73
CA LEU A 358 -7.76 8.87 -3.70
C LEU A 358 -8.43 10.07 -3.02
N CYS A 359 -9.06 9.89 -1.84
CA CYS A 359 -9.59 10.99 -1.03
C CYS A 359 -8.49 11.95 -0.56
N ALA A 360 -7.28 11.48 -0.27
CA ALA A 360 -6.16 12.31 0.18
C ALA A 360 -5.51 13.11 -0.95
N LEU A 361 -5.60 12.65 -2.20
CA LEU A 361 -4.94 13.27 -3.34
C LEU A 361 -5.22 14.79 -3.49
N PRO A 362 -6.44 15.31 -3.33
CA PRO A 362 -6.70 16.75 -3.39
C PRO A 362 -5.99 17.54 -2.29
N VAL A 363 -5.82 16.97 -1.10
CA VAL A 363 -5.09 17.61 0.00
C VAL A 363 -3.60 17.67 -0.31
N ILE A 364 -3.04 16.59 -0.87
CA ILE A 364 -1.64 16.54 -1.33
C ILE A 364 -1.43 17.55 -2.47
N GLN A 365 -2.37 17.64 -3.41
CA GLN A 365 -2.34 18.66 -4.47
C GLN A 365 -2.37 20.08 -3.90
N SER A 366 -3.15 20.31 -2.84
CA SER A 366 -3.19 21.63 -2.17
C SER A 366 -1.84 22.00 -1.55
N ALA A 367 -1.11 21.01 -0.98
CA ALA A 367 0.24 21.23 -0.47
C ALA A 367 1.23 21.64 -1.58
N VAL A 368 1.12 20.99 -2.74
CA VAL A 368 1.93 21.32 -3.92
C VAL A 368 1.56 22.69 -4.50
N ASN A 369 0.28 23.03 -4.57
CA ASN A 369 -0.16 24.35 -5.02
C ASN A 369 0.28 25.43 -4.04
N MET A 370 0.21 25.18 -2.73
CA MET A 370 0.68 26.08 -1.69
C MET A 370 2.12 26.57 -1.96
N ILE A 371 3.06 25.65 -2.14
CA ILE A 371 4.47 26.00 -2.33
C ILE A 371 4.74 26.67 -3.68
N ASN A 372 3.87 26.48 -4.67
CA ASN A 372 4.06 27.01 -6.03
C ASN A 372 3.32 28.29 -6.32
N GLU A 373 2.14 28.51 -5.71
CA GLU A 373 1.19 29.54 -6.10
C GLU A 373 1.00 30.62 -5.03
N MET A 374 1.26 30.31 -3.74
CA MET A 374 1.20 31.32 -2.70
C MET A 374 2.35 32.32 -2.87
N ASP A 375 2.01 33.60 -2.73
CA ASP A 375 2.99 34.66 -2.77
C ASP A 375 3.87 34.71 -1.51
N ASN A 376 5.04 35.31 -1.60
CA ASN A 376 5.94 35.49 -0.47
C ASN A 376 5.85 36.93 0.10
N PHE A 377 6.33 37.15 1.32
CA PHE A 377 6.25 38.42 2.01
C PHE A 377 6.85 39.58 1.20
N ASN A 378 7.98 39.36 0.57
CA ASN A 378 8.68 40.41 -0.18
C ASN A 378 7.90 40.86 -1.41
N HIS A 379 7.41 39.92 -2.20
CA HIS A 379 6.65 40.18 -3.42
C HIS A 379 5.27 40.77 -3.09
N ALA A 380 4.62 40.30 -2.06
CA ALA A 380 3.33 40.84 -1.59
C ALA A 380 3.44 42.20 -0.89
N GLY A 381 4.64 42.67 -0.60
CA GLY A 381 4.86 43.95 0.12
C GLY A 381 4.36 43.90 1.58
N ILE A 382 4.26 42.73 2.18
CA ILE A 382 3.79 42.55 3.55
C ILE A 382 4.97 42.40 4.50
N THR A 383 4.91 43.12 5.62
CA THR A 383 5.98 43.08 6.63
C THR A 383 6.05 41.66 7.26
N LYS A 384 7.21 41.03 7.14
CA LYS A 384 7.51 39.79 7.84
C LYS A 384 7.78 40.07 9.31
N TYR A 385 7.12 39.41 10.24
CA TYR A 385 7.13 39.71 11.68
C TYR A 385 7.69 38.57 12.54
N PHE A 386 8.36 37.56 11.98
CA PHE A 386 9.02 36.44 12.65
C PHE A 386 10.34 36.06 12.02
#